data_75e1ffb86452fcc183f06faa5ae268f0
#
_entry.id   75e1ffb86452fcc183f06faa5ae268f0
#
_cell.length_a   1.000
_cell.length_b   1.000
_cell.length_c   1.000
_cell.angle_alpha   90.00
_cell.angle_beta   90.00
_cell.angle_gamma   90.00
#
_symmetry.space_group_name_H-M   'P 1'
#
loop_
_entity.id
_entity.type
_entity.pdbx_description
1 polymer ?
#
loop_
_entity_poly.entity_id
_entity_poly.type
_entity_poly.pdbx_seq_one_letter_code
_entity_poly.pdbx_strand_id
1 'polypeptide(L)'
;MKKLFFVILISLFFGSEIMAQSIKQKDKWGTSIYFVEGQTIRQKDKWGQQLFFLDGQTIKTKDKWGASLYYLDGDVVKQKDKWGTPLIYFDGNTIRQKDKWGEALYFMDGNVLKIKDKWGAPVYYFECIPEKWIIASIIL
;
A
#
# COMPACT_ATOMS: atom_id res chain seq x y z
N MET A 1 -30.02 -27.10 0.16
CA MET A 1 -30.02 -25.93 1.03
C MET A 1 -28.81 -25.88 1.95
N LYS A 2 -28.57 -26.95 2.64
CA LYS A 2 -27.43 -27.02 3.55
C LYS A 2 -26.12 -26.85 2.81
N LYS A 3 -26.04 -27.37 1.61
CA LYS A 3 -24.83 -27.27 0.79
C LYS A 3 -24.52 -25.81 0.43
N LEU A 4 -25.56 -25.07 0.10
CA LEU A 4 -25.41 -23.67 -0.28
C LEU A 4 -24.88 -22.86 0.89
N PHE A 5 -25.45 -23.13 2.06
CA PHE A 5 -25.03 -22.44 3.26
C PHE A 5 -23.58 -22.75 3.60
N PHE A 6 -23.18 -23.97 3.40
CA PHE A 6 -21.82 -24.42 3.65
C PHE A 6 -20.82 -23.74 2.72
N VAL A 7 -21.19 -23.58 1.47
CA VAL A 7 -20.36 -22.92 0.48
C VAL A 7 -20.12 -21.47 0.85
N ILE A 8 -21.16 -20.80 1.31
CA ILE A 8 -21.05 -19.41 1.74
C ILE A 8 -20.07 -19.28 2.89
N LEU A 9 -20.11 -20.21 3.81
CA LEU A 9 -19.23 -20.20 4.95
C LEU A 9 -17.75 -20.33 4.53
N ILE A 10 -17.50 -21.22 3.59
CA ILE A 10 -16.15 -21.41 3.06
C ILE A 10 -15.66 -20.13 2.39
N SER A 11 -16.54 -19.48 1.66
CA SER A 11 -16.21 -18.27 0.96
C SER A 11 -15.77 -17.17 1.93
N LEU A 12 -16.48 -17.04 3.03
CA LEU A 12 -16.14 -16.07 4.06
C LEU A 12 -14.79 -16.38 4.70
N PHE A 13 -14.52 -17.65 4.89
CA PHE A 13 -13.26 -18.06 5.48
C PHE A 13 -12.09 -17.65 4.61
N PHE A 14 -12.17 -17.85 3.30
CA PHE A 14 -11.12 -17.45 2.39
C PHE A 14 -10.95 -15.95 2.36
N GLY A 15 -12.04 -15.22 2.50
CA GLY A 15 -11.99 -13.77 2.47
C GLY A 15 -11.24 -13.16 3.65
N SER A 16 -11.00 -13.94 4.71
CA SER A 16 -10.33 -13.43 5.89
C SER A 16 -8.85 -13.76 5.91
N GLU A 17 -8.35 -14.41 4.88
CA GLU A 17 -6.94 -14.78 4.86
C GLU A 17 -6.05 -13.57 4.66
N ILE A 18 -4.88 -13.63 5.29
CA ILE A 18 -3.90 -12.56 5.21
C ILE A 18 -3.24 -12.58 3.84
N MET A 19 -3.22 -11.43 3.19
CA MET A 19 -2.53 -11.28 1.91
C MET A 19 -1.06 -11.03 2.15
N ALA A 20 -0.22 -11.74 1.40
CA ALA A 20 1.21 -11.56 1.48
C ALA A 20 1.77 -11.34 0.09
N GLN A 21 2.68 -10.39 -0.05
CA GLN A 21 3.31 -10.14 -1.33
C GLN A 21 4.68 -9.49 -1.17
N SER A 22 5.53 -9.74 -2.15
CA SER A 22 6.80 -9.05 -2.26
C SER A 22 6.66 -7.84 -3.16
N ILE A 23 7.35 -6.77 -2.82
CA ILE A 23 7.45 -5.59 -3.65
C ILE A 23 8.87 -5.55 -4.18
N LYS A 24 9.00 -5.58 -5.49
CA LYS A 24 10.29 -5.70 -6.16
C LYS A 24 10.68 -4.40 -6.81
N GLN A 25 11.98 -4.24 -6.99
CA GLN A 25 12.51 -3.07 -7.65
C GLN A 25 12.24 -3.16 -9.14
N LYS A 26 11.65 -2.11 -9.70
CA LYS A 26 11.50 -1.90 -11.12
C LYS A 26 10.51 -2.86 -11.80
N ASP A 27 10.79 -4.16 -11.86
CA ASP A 27 9.94 -5.10 -12.57
C ASP A 27 9.90 -6.45 -11.84
N LYS A 28 9.19 -7.40 -12.42
CA LYS A 28 9.00 -8.68 -11.74
C LYS A 28 10.28 -9.49 -11.57
N TRP A 29 11.33 -9.10 -12.28
CA TRP A 29 12.64 -9.76 -12.18
C TRP A 29 13.55 -9.02 -11.20
N GLY A 30 13.08 -7.93 -10.64
CA GLY A 30 13.88 -7.12 -9.75
C GLY A 30 14.08 -7.74 -8.38
N THR A 31 14.98 -7.13 -7.62
CA THR A 31 15.25 -7.53 -6.24
C THR A 31 14.05 -7.20 -5.34
N SER A 32 13.70 -8.12 -4.46
CA SER A 32 12.67 -7.86 -3.47
C SER A 32 13.18 -6.81 -2.48
N ILE A 33 12.40 -5.75 -2.32
CA ILE A 33 12.76 -4.65 -1.42
C ILE A 33 11.90 -4.65 -0.18
N TYR A 34 10.61 -4.94 -0.34
CA TYR A 34 9.67 -4.97 0.76
C TYR A 34 8.85 -6.24 0.73
N PHE A 35 8.36 -6.62 1.89
CA PHE A 35 7.43 -7.73 2.01
C PHE A 35 6.24 -7.27 2.82
N VAL A 36 5.05 -7.40 2.25
CA VAL A 36 3.81 -6.99 2.90
C VAL A 36 3.09 -8.22 3.38
N GLU A 37 2.71 -8.22 4.62
CA GLU A 37 1.93 -9.31 5.20
C GLU A 37 0.88 -8.73 6.13
N GLY A 38 -0.38 -8.81 5.72
CA GLY A 38 -1.45 -8.23 6.51
C GLY A 38 -1.27 -6.73 6.63
N GLN A 39 -1.09 -6.26 7.84
CA GLN A 39 -0.98 -4.84 8.15
C GLN A 39 0.46 -4.40 8.38
N THR A 40 1.42 -5.27 8.07
CA THR A 40 2.84 -4.99 8.31
C THR A 40 3.61 -4.96 7.01
N ILE A 41 4.52 -4.00 6.88
CA ILE A 41 5.48 -3.96 5.78
C ILE A 41 6.86 -4.20 6.38
N ARG A 42 7.55 -5.22 5.86
CA ARG A 42 8.88 -5.59 6.30
C ARG A 42 9.91 -5.29 5.24
N GLN A 43 11.14 -5.20 5.66
CA GLN A 43 12.25 -5.00 4.75
C GLN A 43 12.57 -6.31 4.05
N LYS A 44 12.66 -6.28 2.73
CA LYS A 44 13.13 -7.36 1.88
C LYS A 44 12.22 -8.59 1.81
N ASP A 45 12.07 -9.33 2.92
CA ASP A 45 11.31 -10.57 2.91
C ASP A 45 10.62 -10.79 4.25
N LYS A 46 9.97 -11.95 4.40
CA LYS A 46 9.18 -12.20 5.60
C LYS A 46 10.01 -12.27 6.88
N TRP A 47 11.32 -12.38 6.74
CA TRP A 47 12.21 -12.40 7.88
C TRP A 47 12.81 -11.03 8.16
N GLY A 48 12.45 -10.05 7.34
CA GLY A 48 13.01 -8.72 7.45
C GLY A 48 12.46 -7.94 8.64
N GLN A 49 13.14 -6.82 8.90
CA GLN A 49 12.75 -5.91 9.96
C GLN A 49 11.42 -5.24 9.62
N GLN A 50 10.56 -5.10 10.61
CA GLN A 50 9.30 -4.40 10.43
C GLN A 50 9.56 -2.91 10.22
N LEU A 51 8.96 -2.37 9.17
CA LEU A 51 9.14 -0.97 8.83
C LEU A 51 7.91 -0.13 9.09
N PHE A 52 6.74 -0.65 8.70
CA PHE A 52 5.49 0.08 8.82
C PHE A 52 4.37 -0.83 9.29
N PHE A 53 3.43 -0.23 9.99
CA PHE A 53 2.25 -0.94 10.47
C PHE A 53 1.02 -0.09 10.24
N LEU A 54 -0.03 -0.71 9.69
CA LEU A 54 -1.31 -0.03 9.49
C LEU A 54 -2.21 -0.29 10.68
N ASP A 55 -2.55 0.76 11.42
CA ASP A 55 -3.45 0.69 12.57
C ASP A 55 -4.69 1.49 12.22
N GLY A 56 -5.71 0.81 11.73
CA GLY A 56 -6.90 1.50 11.23
C GLY A 56 -6.56 2.36 10.02
N GLN A 57 -6.61 3.66 10.19
CA GLN A 57 -6.28 4.61 9.12
C GLN A 57 -4.93 5.28 9.33
N THR A 58 -4.19 4.85 10.33
CA THR A 58 -2.91 5.45 10.67
C THR A 58 -1.78 4.52 10.28
N ILE A 59 -0.78 5.06 9.60
CA ILE A 59 0.44 4.30 9.28
C ILE A 59 1.47 4.65 10.33
N LYS A 60 1.96 3.65 11.03
CA LYS A 60 2.92 3.82 12.13
C LYS A 60 4.27 3.23 11.77
N THR A 61 5.29 3.70 12.45
CA THR A 61 6.61 3.09 12.32
C THR A 61 6.59 1.73 13.00
N LYS A 62 7.24 0.76 12.37
CA LYS A 62 7.55 -0.54 12.94
C LYS A 62 6.33 -1.38 13.30
N ASP A 63 5.61 -1.04 14.37
CA ASP A 63 4.48 -1.84 14.86
C ASP A 63 3.39 -0.94 15.44
N LYS A 64 2.37 -1.57 16.02
CA LYS A 64 1.24 -0.79 16.52
C LYS A 64 1.60 0.16 17.67
N TRP A 65 2.76 -0.02 18.25
CA TRP A 65 3.24 0.86 19.33
C TRP A 65 4.15 1.96 18.80
N GLY A 66 4.39 1.97 17.49
CA GLY A 66 5.25 2.96 16.88
C GLY A 66 4.61 4.32 16.76
N ALA A 67 5.43 5.29 16.36
CA ALA A 67 4.97 6.66 16.15
C ALA A 67 4.08 6.74 14.92
N SER A 68 3.05 7.58 14.99
CA SER A 68 2.18 7.83 13.85
C SER A 68 2.93 8.62 12.79
N LEU A 69 2.94 8.12 11.57
CA LEU A 69 3.60 8.77 10.44
C LEU A 69 2.61 9.46 9.52
N TYR A 70 1.58 8.75 9.13
CA TYR A 70 0.63 9.23 8.12
C TYR A 70 -0.78 8.81 8.49
N TYR A 71 -1.74 9.57 7.97
CA TYR A 71 -3.14 9.27 8.18
C TYR A 71 -3.85 9.21 6.83
N LEU A 72 -4.60 8.14 6.61
CA LEU A 72 -5.36 7.95 5.38
C LEU A 72 -6.75 8.53 5.56
N ASP A 73 -7.03 9.59 4.82
CA ASP A 73 -8.34 10.24 4.86
C ASP A 73 -8.93 10.15 3.45
N GLY A 74 -9.60 9.02 3.18
CA GLY A 74 -10.12 8.76 1.84
C GLY A 74 -9.00 8.68 0.82
N ASP A 75 -9.00 9.58 -0.15
CA ASP A 75 -7.97 9.62 -1.19
C ASP A 75 -6.78 10.48 -0.83
N VAL A 76 -6.80 11.09 0.34
CA VAL A 76 -5.74 11.99 0.79
C VAL A 76 -4.93 11.32 1.88
N VAL A 77 -3.62 11.42 1.79
CA VAL A 77 -2.73 10.96 2.86
C VAL A 77 -2.15 12.19 3.53
N LYS A 78 -2.38 12.28 4.83
CA LYS A 78 -1.96 13.42 5.64
C LYS A 78 -0.80 13.06 6.54
N GLN A 79 -0.07 14.07 6.94
CA GLN A 79 1.04 13.87 7.86
C GLN A 79 0.51 13.62 9.27
N LYS A 80 0.97 12.56 9.88
CA LYS A 80 0.74 12.22 11.29
C LYS A 80 -0.69 11.83 11.64
N ASP A 81 -1.66 12.75 11.53
CA ASP A 81 -3.03 12.49 11.94
C ASP A 81 -4.01 13.20 11.02
N LYS A 82 -5.29 13.09 11.33
CA LYS A 82 -6.32 13.66 10.44
C LYS A 82 -6.27 15.17 10.36
N TRP A 83 -5.57 15.82 11.26
CA TRP A 83 -5.39 17.26 11.25
C TRP A 83 -4.10 17.67 10.58
N GLY A 84 -3.33 16.70 10.11
CA GLY A 84 -2.03 16.98 9.49
C GLY A 84 -2.14 17.58 8.11
N THR A 85 -0.99 18.03 7.62
CA THR A 85 -0.88 18.58 6.27
C THR A 85 -1.08 17.50 5.22
N PRO A 86 -1.91 17.73 4.20
CA PRO A 86 -2.02 16.77 3.10
C PRO A 86 -0.68 16.61 2.38
N LEU A 87 -0.31 15.37 2.11
CA LEU A 87 0.96 15.06 1.47
C LEU A 87 0.79 14.57 0.05
N ILE A 88 -0.14 13.64 -0.17
CA ILE A 88 -0.41 13.11 -1.50
C ILE A 88 -1.91 12.88 -1.67
N TYR A 89 -2.33 12.84 -2.91
CA TYR A 89 -3.72 12.61 -3.28
C TYR A 89 -3.78 11.50 -4.34
N PHE A 90 -4.62 10.50 -4.11
CA PHE A 90 -4.82 9.42 -5.07
C PHE A 90 -5.95 9.80 -6.02
N ASP A 91 -5.60 10.09 -7.24
CA ASP A 91 -6.55 10.46 -8.29
C ASP A 91 -6.60 9.32 -9.29
N GLY A 92 -7.43 8.33 -8.99
CA GLY A 92 -7.45 7.12 -9.79
C GLY A 92 -6.10 6.44 -9.75
N ASN A 93 -5.48 6.26 -10.91
CA ASN A 93 -4.15 5.65 -10.99
C ASN A 93 -3.01 6.65 -10.85
N THR A 94 -3.33 7.92 -10.76
CA THR A 94 -2.32 8.97 -10.61
C THR A 94 -2.19 9.36 -9.15
N ILE A 95 -0.96 9.49 -8.69
CA ILE A 95 -0.69 9.95 -7.33
C ILE A 95 -0.14 11.36 -7.44
N ARG A 96 -0.88 12.32 -6.88
CA ARG A 96 -0.55 13.73 -7.00
C ARG A 96 0.01 14.29 -5.70
N GLN A 97 0.74 15.36 -5.83
CA GLN A 97 1.27 16.06 -4.68
C GLN A 97 0.15 16.84 -4.00
N LYS A 98 0.01 16.66 -2.70
CA LYS A 98 -0.85 17.45 -1.85
C LYS A 98 -2.36 17.22 -2.08
N ASP A 99 -2.90 17.65 -3.21
CA ASP A 99 -4.34 17.57 -3.47
C ASP A 99 -4.62 17.27 -4.94
N LYS A 100 -5.89 17.28 -5.31
CA LYS A 100 -6.28 16.91 -6.68
C LYS A 100 -5.76 17.88 -7.74
N TRP A 101 -5.31 19.05 -7.33
CA TRP A 101 -4.73 20.03 -8.24
C TRP A 101 -3.21 19.94 -8.28
N GLY A 102 -2.64 19.05 -7.50
CA GLY A 102 -1.21 18.93 -7.40
C GLY A 102 -0.57 18.29 -8.61
N GLU A 103 0.74 18.40 -8.66
CA GLU A 103 1.54 17.81 -9.71
C GLU A 103 1.51 16.28 -9.62
N ALA A 104 1.45 15.61 -10.77
CA ALA A 104 1.49 14.15 -10.79
C ALA A 104 2.89 13.69 -10.38
N LEU A 105 2.95 12.81 -9.38
CA LEU A 105 4.21 12.27 -8.87
C LEU A 105 4.46 10.85 -9.38
N TYR A 106 3.42 10.03 -9.36
CA TYR A 106 3.52 8.62 -9.73
C TYR A 106 2.27 8.17 -10.46
N PHE A 107 2.39 7.08 -11.15
CA PHE A 107 1.27 6.47 -11.86
C PHE A 107 1.30 4.95 -11.66
N MET A 108 0.16 4.39 -11.25
CA MET A 108 0.02 2.93 -11.12
C MET A 108 -0.45 2.35 -12.45
N ASP A 109 0.43 1.64 -13.11
CA ASP A 109 0.12 0.98 -14.37
C ASP A 109 0.00 -0.52 -14.10
N GLY A 110 -1.18 -0.96 -13.75
CA GLY A 110 -1.40 -2.33 -13.33
C GLY A 110 -0.62 -2.61 -12.05
N ASN A 111 0.36 -3.49 -12.14
CA ASN A 111 1.18 -3.88 -11.00
C ASN A 111 2.47 -3.09 -10.87
N VAL A 112 2.66 -2.08 -11.72
CA VAL A 112 3.93 -1.34 -11.75
C VAL A 112 3.68 0.11 -11.37
N LEU A 113 4.46 0.59 -10.42
CA LEU A 113 4.43 2.00 -10.03
C LEU A 113 5.48 2.74 -10.85
N LYS A 114 5.04 3.74 -11.59
CA LYS A 114 5.89 4.51 -12.49
C LYS A 114 5.99 5.95 -12.04
N ILE A 115 7.05 6.62 -12.46
CA ILE A 115 7.26 8.02 -12.16
C ILE A 115 6.34 8.85 -13.05
N LYS A 116 5.59 9.75 -12.45
CA LYS A 116 4.81 10.78 -13.09
C LYS A 116 3.59 10.28 -13.87
N ASP A 117 3.79 9.53 -14.96
CA ASP A 117 2.69 9.07 -15.81
C ASP A 117 2.98 7.68 -16.34
N LYS A 118 2.08 7.18 -17.19
CA LYS A 118 2.22 5.81 -17.68
C LYS A 118 3.44 5.59 -18.56
N TRP A 119 4.07 6.67 -19.02
CA TRP A 119 5.28 6.60 -19.82
C TRP A 119 6.53 6.75 -18.96
N GLY A 120 6.38 6.94 -17.68
CA GLY A 120 7.50 7.15 -16.78
C GLY A 120 8.27 5.88 -16.50
N ALA A 121 9.43 6.04 -15.87
CA ALA A 121 10.27 4.91 -15.52
C ALA A 121 9.62 4.08 -14.42
N PRO A 122 9.68 2.75 -14.52
CA PRO A 122 9.18 1.88 -13.46
C PRO A 122 10.03 2.03 -12.19
N VAL A 123 9.36 2.04 -11.04
CA VAL A 123 10.05 2.16 -9.75
C VAL A 123 9.88 0.87 -8.96
N TYR A 124 8.65 0.40 -8.82
CA TYR A 124 8.35 -0.79 -8.05
C TYR A 124 7.39 -1.70 -8.81
N TYR A 125 7.55 -2.99 -8.56
CA TYR A 125 6.65 -4.00 -9.07
C TYR A 125 5.95 -4.68 -7.89
N PHE A 126 4.62 -4.76 -7.95
CA PHE A 126 3.81 -5.40 -6.92
C PHE A 126 3.29 -6.72 -7.43
N GLU A 127 3.43 -7.77 -6.66
CA GLU A 127 2.91 -9.08 -7.07
C GLU A 127 1.39 -9.08 -7.16
N CYS A 128 0.75 -8.28 -6.31
CA CYS A 128 -0.69 -8.05 -6.34
C CYS A 128 -0.92 -6.54 -6.34
N ILE A 129 -2.07 -6.11 -6.86
CA ILE A 129 -2.38 -4.68 -6.85
C ILE A 129 -2.45 -4.20 -5.40
N PRO A 130 -1.63 -3.22 -5.02
CA PRO A 130 -1.52 -2.84 -3.62
C PRO A 130 -2.64 -1.91 -3.17
N GLU A 131 -2.92 -1.96 -1.88
CA GLU A 131 -3.78 -0.97 -1.25
C GLU A 131 -3.05 0.36 -1.14
N LYS A 132 -3.82 1.42 -0.99
CA LYS A 132 -3.25 2.78 -0.96
C LYS A 132 -2.22 2.97 0.15
N TRP A 133 -2.46 2.39 1.31
CA TRP A 133 -1.55 2.56 2.44
C TRP A 133 -0.16 1.98 2.15
N ILE A 134 -0.13 0.92 1.36
CA ILE A 134 1.14 0.30 1.00
C ILE A 134 1.94 1.24 0.12
N ILE A 135 1.29 1.80 -0.89
CA ILE A 135 1.95 2.75 -1.78
C ILE A 135 2.42 3.96 -0.99
N ALA A 136 1.55 4.51 -0.15
CA ALA A 136 1.90 5.69 0.66
C ALA A 136 3.11 5.43 1.53
N SER A 137 3.16 4.26 2.16
CA SER A 137 4.27 3.93 3.05
C SER A 137 5.61 3.90 2.35
N ILE A 138 5.66 3.39 1.14
CA ILE A 138 6.95 3.19 0.46
C ILE A 138 7.39 4.39 -0.38
N ILE A 139 6.49 5.31 -0.71
CA ILE A 139 6.88 6.48 -1.51
C ILE A 139 7.07 7.74 -0.66
N LEU A 140 6.55 7.80 0.55
CA LEU A 140 6.65 8.97 1.42
C LEU A 140 7.84 8.92 2.41
#